data_f7293bba4d875419a7797add130cd73f
#
_entry.id   f7293bba4d875419a7797add130cd73f
#
_cell.length_a   1.000
_cell.length_b   1.000
_cell.length_c   1.000
_cell.angle_alpha   90.00
_cell.angle_beta   90.00
_cell.angle_gamma   90.00
#
_symmetry.space_group_name_H-M   'P 1'
#
loop_
_entity.id
_entity.type
_entity.pdbx_description
1 polymer ?
#
loop_
_entity_poly.entity_id
_entity_poly.type
_entity_poly.pdbx_seq_one_letter_code
_entity_poly.pdbx_strand_id
1 'polypeptide(L)'
;MADALAGKRISTITYIAPGENSAEAMRDYLSSHKEFMAAKCHREGPFKLLHYFFSEGPEYEENRSWLEGKYPKETGRTIFHLYHMYENEEGVQHHWFEISEFLPVLSELIKTFNIEVMVSNQLTVVQSLWD
;
A
#
# COMPACT_ATOMS: atom_id res chain seq x y z
N MET A 1 -16.98 16.93 8.46
CA MET A 1 -16.83 16.97 9.92
C MET A 1 -15.48 16.38 10.30
N ALA A 2 -14.77 17.04 11.24
CA ALA A 2 -13.51 16.47 11.74
C ALA A 2 -13.78 15.07 12.32
N ASP A 3 -12.80 14.18 12.20
CA ASP A 3 -12.90 12.81 12.68
C ASP A 3 -13.92 11.93 11.96
N ALA A 4 -14.40 12.34 10.81
CA ALA A 4 -15.34 11.54 10.03
C ALA A 4 -14.77 10.17 9.65
N LEU A 5 -13.44 10.06 9.53
CA LEU A 5 -12.77 8.80 9.21
C LEU A 5 -12.34 8.00 10.44
N ALA A 6 -12.54 8.52 11.65
CA ALA A 6 -12.14 7.83 12.87
C ALA A 6 -12.81 6.45 12.94
N GLY A 7 -12.05 5.44 13.34
CA GLY A 7 -12.50 4.06 13.42
C GLY A 7 -12.39 3.27 12.12
N LYS A 8 -12.15 3.92 10.99
CA LYS A 8 -11.92 3.20 9.72
C LYS A 8 -10.63 2.43 9.80
N ARG A 9 -10.52 1.36 9.02
CA ARG A 9 -9.39 0.45 9.07
C ARG A 9 -8.54 0.58 7.82
N ILE A 10 -7.23 0.57 8.01
CA ILE A 10 -6.27 0.78 6.94
C ILE A 10 -5.32 -0.39 6.87
N SER A 11 -5.08 -0.85 5.65
CA SER A 11 -4.01 -1.80 5.33
C SER A 11 -3.09 -1.14 4.30
N THR A 12 -1.80 -1.04 4.63
CA THR A 12 -0.82 -0.46 3.72
C THR A 12 0.33 -1.41 3.51
N ILE A 13 0.90 -1.36 2.31
CA ILE A 13 2.10 -2.13 1.98
C ILE A 13 3.07 -1.19 1.29
N THR A 14 4.31 -1.18 1.78
CA THR A 14 5.40 -0.43 1.15
C THR A 14 6.33 -1.43 0.47
N TYR A 15 6.61 -1.19 -0.82
CA TYR A 15 7.55 -1.98 -1.60
C TYR A 15 8.70 -1.08 -2.00
N ILE A 16 9.93 -1.56 -1.88
CA ILE A 16 11.11 -0.82 -2.33
C ILE A 16 11.80 -1.65 -3.41
N ALA A 17 11.80 -1.10 -4.63
CA ALA A 17 12.38 -1.72 -5.80
C ALA A 17 13.82 -1.22 -6.00
N PRO A 18 14.82 -2.12 -6.07
CA PRO A 18 16.22 -1.70 -6.12
C PRO A 18 16.67 -1.09 -7.44
N GLY A 19 15.96 -1.32 -8.54
CA GLY A 19 16.36 -0.81 -9.85
C GLY A 19 15.18 -0.62 -10.79
N GLU A 20 15.46 -0.20 -12.03
CA GLU A 20 14.40 0.11 -12.99
C GLU A 20 13.60 -1.12 -13.42
N ASN A 21 14.27 -2.26 -13.63
CA ASN A 21 13.56 -3.48 -14.01
C ASN A 21 12.60 -3.94 -12.92
N SER A 22 13.01 -3.85 -11.66
CA SER A 22 12.17 -4.20 -10.53
C SER A 22 11.03 -3.20 -10.36
N ALA A 23 11.30 -1.90 -10.60
CA ALA A 23 10.27 -0.88 -10.54
C ALA A 23 9.20 -1.13 -11.62
N GLU A 24 9.60 -1.46 -12.84
CA GLU A 24 8.67 -1.78 -13.92
C GLU A 24 7.82 -3.01 -13.59
N ALA A 25 8.45 -4.05 -13.03
CA ALA A 25 7.76 -5.25 -12.60
C ALA A 25 6.73 -4.95 -11.51
N MET A 26 7.07 -4.05 -10.58
CA MET A 26 6.12 -3.61 -9.55
C MET A 26 4.94 -2.85 -10.13
N ARG A 27 5.17 -1.98 -11.10
CA ARG A 27 4.09 -1.26 -11.77
C ARG A 27 3.11 -2.21 -12.43
N ASP A 28 3.62 -3.23 -13.11
CA ASP A 28 2.78 -4.24 -13.75
C ASP A 28 1.99 -5.05 -12.73
N TYR A 29 2.64 -5.46 -11.64
CA TYR A 29 1.96 -6.18 -10.56
C TYR A 29 0.84 -5.34 -9.95
N LEU A 30 1.12 -4.07 -9.63
CA LEU A 30 0.13 -3.19 -9.01
C LEU A 30 -1.04 -2.89 -9.94
N SER A 31 -0.79 -2.79 -11.26
CA SER A 31 -1.87 -2.65 -12.23
C SER A 31 -2.78 -3.88 -12.25
N SER A 32 -2.21 -5.08 -12.17
CA SER A 32 -2.98 -6.33 -12.07
C SER A 32 -3.76 -6.39 -10.77
N HIS A 33 -3.16 -5.95 -9.67
CA HIS A 33 -3.82 -5.90 -8.37
C HIS A 33 -5.00 -4.93 -8.40
N LYS A 34 -4.85 -3.79 -9.07
CA LYS A 34 -5.95 -2.83 -9.24
C LYS A 34 -7.12 -3.45 -10.00
N GLU A 35 -6.85 -4.20 -11.06
CA GLU A 35 -7.89 -4.88 -11.82
C GLU A 35 -8.60 -5.92 -10.95
N PHE A 36 -7.85 -6.67 -10.15
CA PHE A 36 -8.43 -7.60 -9.19
C PHE A 36 -9.34 -6.87 -8.19
N MET A 37 -8.87 -5.75 -7.64
CA MET A 37 -9.65 -4.97 -6.70
C MET A 37 -10.94 -4.43 -7.33
N ALA A 38 -10.86 -3.96 -8.58
CA ALA A 38 -12.04 -3.47 -9.29
C ALA A 38 -13.10 -4.56 -9.47
N ALA A 39 -12.65 -5.81 -9.67
CA ALA A 39 -13.57 -6.94 -9.88
C ALA A 39 -14.09 -7.53 -8.58
N LYS A 40 -13.31 -7.51 -7.50
CA LYS A 40 -13.59 -8.27 -6.27
C LYS A 40 -13.92 -7.43 -5.05
N CYS A 41 -13.65 -6.13 -5.06
CA CYS A 41 -13.89 -5.30 -3.89
C CYS A 41 -15.40 -5.12 -3.65
N HIS A 42 -15.75 -4.88 -2.41
CA HIS A 42 -17.12 -4.68 -2.00
C HIS A 42 -17.42 -3.19 -1.89
N ARG A 43 -18.50 -2.74 -2.51
CA ARG A 43 -18.94 -1.35 -2.47
C ARG A 43 -19.94 -1.10 -1.33
N GLU A 44 -20.45 -2.16 -0.75
CA GLU A 44 -21.45 -2.11 0.31
C GLU A 44 -21.24 -3.27 1.28
N GLY A 45 -21.89 -3.20 2.43
CA GLY A 45 -21.84 -4.25 3.43
C GLY A 45 -20.63 -4.19 4.34
N PRO A 46 -20.41 -5.26 5.16
CA PRO A 46 -19.34 -5.24 6.17
C PRO A 46 -17.92 -5.27 5.59
N PHE A 47 -17.77 -5.62 4.29
CA PHE A 47 -16.45 -5.68 3.65
C PHE A 47 -16.17 -4.45 2.79
N LYS A 48 -16.95 -3.38 2.97
CA LYS A 48 -16.89 -2.19 2.11
C LYS A 48 -15.50 -1.58 2.08
N LEU A 49 -14.98 -1.39 0.86
CA LEU A 49 -13.75 -0.66 0.59
C LEU A 49 -14.09 0.81 0.33
N LEU A 50 -13.46 1.70 1.07
CA LEU A 50 -13.69 3.14 0.96
C LEU A 50 -12.72 3.81 -0.01
N HIS A 51 -11.44 3.50 0.12
CA HIS A 51 -10.38 4.08 -0.72
C HIS A 51 -9.36 3.03 -1.08
N TYR A 52 -8.86 3.13 -2.30
CA TYR A 52 -7.77 2.29 -2.78
C TYR A 52 -6.94 3.09 -3.76
N PHE A 53 -5.64 3.16 -3.51
CA PHE A 53 -4.71 3.77 -4.45
C PHE A 53 -3.30 3.26 -4.19
N PHE A 54 -2.45 3.43 -5.18
CA PHE A 54 -1.02 3.22 -4.98
C PHE A 54 -0.27 4.42 -5.56
N SER A 55 0.87 4.69 -4.97
CA SER A 55 1.73 5.80 -5.34
C SER A 55 3.16 5.34 -5.48
N GLU A 56 3.97 6.07 -6.24
CA GLU A 56 5.39 5.78 -6.35
C GLU A 56 6.20 7.06 -6.28
N GLY A 57 7.43 6.92 -5.84
CA GLY A 57 8.39 8.01 -5.77
C GLY A 57 9.77 7.51 -5.40
N PRO A 58 10.77 8.41 -5.44
CA PRO A 58 12.13 8.02 -5.08
C PRO A 58 12.26 7.76 -3.59
N GLU A 59 13.12 6.81 -3.23
CA GLU A 59 13.55 6.64 -1.85
C GLU A 59 14.65 7.65 -1.55
N TYR A 60 14.57 8.26 -0.38
CA TYR A 60 15.60 9.17 0.11
C TYR A 60 16.40 8.52 1.22
N GLU A 61 17.68 8.94 1.39
CA GLU A 61 18.51 8.46 2.49
C GLU A 61 17.90 8.82 3.84
N GLU A 62 17.95 7.90 4.79
CA GLU A 62 17.45 8.09 6.14
C GLU A 62 18.52 8.73 7.03
N ASN A 63 18.66 10.04 6.98
CA ASN A 63 19.71 10.76 7.70
C ASN A 63 19.21 11.95 8.52
N ARG A 64 17.90 12.07 8.68
CA ARG A 64 17.26 13.12 9.48
C ARG A 64 17.48 14.55 9.00
N SER A 65 17.98 14.78 7.79
CA SER A 65 18.12 16.14 7.28
C SER A 65 16.78 16.87 7.19
N TRP A 66 15.67 16.14 7.13
CA TRP A 66 14.34 16.73 7.15
C TRP A 66 14.05 17.52 8.44
N LEU A 67 14.70 17.19 9.56
CA LEU A 67 14.58 17.96 10.81
C LEU A 67 15.18 19.37 10.67
N GLU A 68 16.05 19.57 9.70
CA GLU A 68 16.66 20.87 9.38
C GLU A 68 16.00 21.53 8.17
N GLY A 69 14.87 20.99 7.70
CA GLY A 69 14.16 21.51 6.54
C GLY A 69 14.83 21.20 5.21
N LYS A 70 15.67 20.17 5.16
CA LYS A 70 16.39 19.76 3.96
C LYS A 70 15.96 18.39 3.49
N TYR A 71 15.94 18.18 2.17
CA TYR A 71 15.71 16.85 1.62
C TYR A 71 17.03 16.06 1.61
N PRO A 72 17.01 14.81 2.07
CA PRO A 72 18.17 13.93 1.90
C PRO A 72 18.35 13.58 0.42
N LYS A 73 19.47 12.95 0.10
CA LYS A 73 19.75 12.50 -1.27
C LYS A 73 18.91 11.29 -1.63
N GLU A 74 18.57 11.15 -2.91
CA GLU A 74 17.91 9.95 -3.41
C GLU A 74 18.88 8.78 -3.38
N THR A 75 18.37 7.59 -3.04
CA THR A 75 19.19 6.36 -3.00
C THR A 75 19.33 5.70 -4.37
N GLY A 76 18.46 6.04 -5.32
CA GLY A 76 18.36 5.35 -6.60
C GLY A 76 17.31 4.24 -6.59
N ARG A 77 16.73 3.92 -5.45
CA ARG A 77 15.64 2.95 -5.33
C ARG A 77 14.30 3.67 -5.42
N THR A 78 13.26 2.92 -5.81
CA THR A 78 11.89 3.44 -5.94
C THR A 78 11.00 2.85 -4.89
N ILE A 79 10.23 3.70 -4.22
CA ILE A 79 9.20 3.27 -3.26
C ILE A 79 7.86 3.23 -3.95
N PHE A 80 7.11 2.15 -3.70
CA PHE A 80 5.69 2.03 -4.04
C PHE A 80 4.92 1.87 -2.75
N HIS A 81 3.84 2.59 -2.62
CA HIS A 81 2.99 2.53 -1.43
C HIS A 81 1.57 2.18 -1.86
N LEU A 82 1.07 1.06 -1.37
CA LEU A 82 -0.28 0.58 -1.63
C LEU A 82 -1.14 0.85 -0.40
N TYR A 83 -2.28 1.48 -0.62
CA TYR A 83 -3.14 1.94 0.46
C TYR A 83 -4.56 1.43 0.24
N HIS A 84 -5.12 0.82 1.30
CA HIS A 84 -6.51 0.39 1.32
C HIS A 84 -7.16 0.96 2.58
N MET A 85 -8.34 1.55 2.44
CA MET A 85 -9.15 1.95 3.59
C MET A 85 -10.48 1.22 3.54
N TYR A 86 -10.82 0.54 4.63
CA TYR A 86 -12.05 -0.23 4.76
C TYR A 86 -12.94 0.36 5.84
N GLU A 87 -14.24 0.18 5.67
CA GLU A 87 -15.23 0.59 6.67
C GLU A 87 -14.99 -0.14 7.99
N ASN A 88 -14.73 -1.45 7.92
CA ASN A 88 -14.59 -2.34 9.08
C ASN A 88 -13.38 -3.24 9.00
N GLU A 89 -12.98 -3.77 10.14
CA GLU A 89 -11.92 -4.76 10.25
C GLU A 89 -12.17 -5.99 9.36
N GLU A 90 -13.43 -6.43 9.29
CA GLU A 90 -13.81 -7.59 8.49
C GLU A 90 -13.45 -7.42 7.01
N GLY A 91 -13.50 -6.19 6.52
CA GLY A 91 -13.11 -5.91 5.13
C GLY A 91 -11.64 -6.19 4.87
N VAL A 92 -10.78 -5.79 5.79
CA VAL A 92 -9.33 -6.05 5.68
C VAL A 92 -9.07 -7.56 5.71
N GLN A 93 -9.67 -8.28 6.66
CA GLN A 93 -9.50 -9.73 6.80
C GLN A 93 -9.98 -10.47 5.55
N HIS A 94 -11.13 -10.08 5.03
CA HIS A 94 -11.70 -10.68 3.83
C HIS A 94 -10.82 -10.44 2.61
N HIS A 95 -10.25 -9.23 2.48
CA HIS A 95 -9.32 -8.92 1.40
C HIS A 95 -8.11 -9.85 1.42
N TRP A 96 -7.50 -10.05 2.57
CA TRP A 96 -6.34 -10.92 2.69
C TRP A 96 -6.67 -12.37 2.35
N PHE A 97 -7.89 -12.80 2.65
CA PHE A 97 -8.37 -14.11 2.22
C PHE A 97 -8.53 -14.18 0.70
N GLU A 98 -9.18 -13.16 0.10
CA GLU A 98 -9.42 -13.14 -1.35
C GLU A 98 -8.14 -13.03 -2.17
N ILE A 99 -7.14 -12.30 -1.66
CA ILE A 99 -5.90 -12.08 -2.39
C ILE A 99 -4.95 -13.28 -2.35
N SER A 100 -5.31 -14.33 -1.62
CA SER A 100 -4.42 -15.49 -1.44
C SER A 100 -3.93 -16.08 -2.76
N GLU A 101 -4.71 -15.99 -3.83
CA GLU A 101 -4.31 -16.48 -5.15
C GLU A 101 -3.17 -15.66 -5.76
N PHE A 102 -2.98 -14.40 -5.34
CA PHE A 102 -1.90 -13.53 -5.80
C PHE A 102 -0.61 -13.71 -5.01
N LEU A 103 -0.68 -14.29 -3.83
CA LEU A 103 0.49 -14.40 -2.95
C LEU A 103 1.67 -15.16 -3.57
N PRO A 104 1.45 -16.27 -4.31
CA PRO A 104 2.57 -16.94 -4.97
C PRO A 104 3.24 -16.07 -6.03
N VAL A 105 2.45 -15.31 -6.81
CA VAL A 105 2.98 -14.39 -7.83
C VAL A 105 3.79 -13.28 -7.17
N LEU A 106 3.26 -12.69 -6.10
CA LEU A 106 3.95 -11.64 -5.36
C LEU A 106 5.24 -12.17 -4.72
N SER A 107 5.19 -13.36 -4.13
CA SER A 107 6.37 -13.98 -3.51
C SER A 107 7.48 -14.17 -4.52
N GLU A 108 7.16 -14.65 -5.73
CA GLU A 108 8.13 -14.86 -6.80
C GLU A 108 8.73 -13.53 -7.27
N LEU A 109 7.89 -12.51 -7.42
CA LEU A 109 8.32 -11.17 -7.78
C LEU A 109 9.32 -10.60 -6.77
N ILE A 110 9.00 -10.71 -5.49
CA ILE A 110 9.84 -10.22 -4.41
C ILE A 110 11.22 -10.90 -4.44
N LYS A 111 11.23 -12.22 -4.61
CA LYS A 111 12.48 -13.00 -4.65
C LYS A 111 13.29 -12.68 -5.89
N THR A 112 12.66 -12.66 -7.05
CA THR A 112 13.34 -12.45 -8.33
C THR A 112 14.04 -11.11 -8.40
N PHE A 113 13.39 -10.05 -7.89
CA PHE A 113 13.88 -8.68 -7.99
C PHE A 113 14.44 -8.13 -6.69
N ASN A 114 14.51 -8.94 -5.64
CA ASN A 114 15.03 -8.53 -4.32
C ASN A 114 14.32 -7.28 -3.80
N ILE A 115 12.99 -7.29 -3.84
CA ILE A 115 12.16 -6.17 -3.39
C ILE A 115 12.00 -6.24 -1.87
N GLU A 116 12.17 -5.11 -1.21
CA GLU A 116 11.90 -5.00 0.22
C GLU A 116 10.42 -4.71 0.41
N VAL A 117 9.81 -5.30 1.44
CA VAL A 117 8.38 -5.17 1.72
C VAL A 117 8.15 -4.88 3.19
N MET A 118 7.29 -3.92 3.47
CA MET A 118 6.80 -3.67 4.82
C MET A 118 5.29 -3.58 4.79
N VAL A 119 4.63 -4.38 5.63
CA VAL A 119 3.17 -4.42 5.72
C VAL A 119 2.72 -3.80 7.04
N SER A 120 1.76 -2.88 6.97
CA SER A 120 1.04 -2.38 8.14
C SER A 120 -0.42 -2.75 7.94
N ASN A 121 -0.79 -3.86 8.57
CA ASN A 121 -2.14 -4.41 8.46
C ASN A 121 -2.95 -3.97 9.68
N GLN A 122 -4.23 -3.70 9.53
CA GLN A 122 -5.13 -3.38 10.64
C GLN A 122 -4.77 -2.10 11.42
N LEU A 123 -4.36 -1.05 10.71
CA LEU A 123 -4.26 0.27 11.34
C LEU A 123 -5.67 0.83 11.51
N THR A 124 -5.87 1.56 12.61
CA THR A 124 -7.14 2.23 12.88
C THR A 124 -6.94 3.74 12.75
N VAL A 125 -7.81 4.41 12.01
CA VAL A 125 -7.77 5.87 11.97
C VAL A 125 -8.22 6.38 13.34
N VAL A 126 -7.35 7.14 14.00
CA VAL A 126 -7.64 7.68 15.32
C VAL A 126 -8.31 9.05 15.20
N GLN A 127 -7.79 9.91 14.34
CA GLN A 127 -8.32 11.25 14.12
C GLN A 127 -8.17 11.61 12.65
N SER A 128 -9.06 12.47 12.15
CA SER A 128 -8.99 13.03 10.82
C SER A 128 -9.38 14.50 10.84
N LEU A 129 -8.94 15.28 9.84
CA LEU A 129 -9.29 16.70 9.75
C LEU A 129 -10.60 16.91 8.98
N TRP A 130 -10.73 16.25 7.86
CA TRP A 130 -11.90 16.37 6.99
C TRP A 130 -12.39 14.99 6.57
N ASP A 131 -13.38 14.96 5.71
CA ASP A 131 -13.94 13.70 5.19
C ASP A 131 -13.01 13.05 4.16
#